data_807789e8c323d70910677f8ceebc7111
#
_entry.id   807789e8c323d70910677f8ceebc7111
#
_cell.length_a   1.000
_cell.length_b   1.000
_cell.length_c   1.000
_cell.angle_alpha   90.00
_cell.angle_beta   90.00
_cell.angle_gamma   90.00
#
_symmetry.space_group_name_H-M   'P 1'
#
loop_
_entity.id
_entity.type
_entity.pdbx_description
1 polymer ?
#
loop_
_entity_poly.entity_id
_entity_poly.type
_entity_poly.pdbx_seq_one_letter_code
_entity_poly.pdbx_strand_id
1 'polypeptide(L)'
;MSLSIGIVGLPNVGKSTLFNALTKKSVPMENYPFCTIDPSVGVVAVPDERLAKLSALSQSAKTIPAAIEFVDIAGLVKGASAGEGLGNAFLSHIREVDAIAEVVRVFPARGGFASGGEVMHVSGKIDPMADVETINLELILADLQSVAKRHGNIAREVKRGDKPAKLEDEALAKIQAALEAGQMANTVELNEKEKSIIKQLNLLSAKPILYVLNGKAGVPDADTSELAEFIKNSESESVRVDAKIEHELSELDGEDKQVFKHEYGISDDGVNDLIRHAYHLLGLMTYFTTGPDETRGWTIRQGSTAPIAGMAIHTDFRDKFIRAEVVAYDDLMRAGSYSQARKLGLVRTEGKDYIVKDGDIIEFKI
;
A
#
# COMPACT_ATOMS: atom_id res chain seq x y z
N MET A 1 -3.08 10.00 10.51
CA MET A 1 -3.96 9.24 9.63
C MET A 1 -3.15 8.06 9.14
N SER A 2 -3.67 6.86 9.30
CA SER A 2 -3.11 5.66 8.68
C SER A 2 -3.18 5.81 7.16
N LEU A 3 -2.16 5.31 6.46
CA LEU A 3 -2.16 5.25 5.01
C LEU A 3 -2.79 3.92 4.59
N SER A 4 -3.61 3.96 3.56
CA SER A 4 -4.36 2.82 3.08
C SER A 4 -4.11 2.53 1.60
N ILE A 5 -4.23 1.25 1.24
CA ILE A 5 -4.14 0.78 -0.13
C ILE A 5 -5.44 0.09 -0.52
N GLY A 6 -6.03 0.51 -1.64
CA GLY A 6 -7.26 -0.06 -2.16
C GLY A 6 -7.00 -1.25 -3.07
N ILE A 7 -7.66 -2.37 -2.81
CA ILE A 7 -7.63 -3.54 -3.70
C ILE A 7 -8.64 -3.32 -4.83
N VAL A 8 -8.13 -3.20 -6.04
CA VAL A 8 -8.88 -2.90 -7.25
C VAL A 8 -8.70 -4.01 -8.28
N GLY A 9 -9.57 -4.12 -9.24
CA GLY A 9 -9.45 -5.08 -10.35
C GLY A 9 -10.80 -5.38 -10.98
N LEU A 10 -10.81 -6.01 -12.13
CA LEU A 10 -12.04 -6.45 -12.80
C LEU A 10 -12.82 -7.48 -11.96
N PRO A 11 -14.09 -7.72 -12.24
CA PRO A 11 -14.83 -8.81 -11.59
C PRO A 11 -14.15 -10.16 -11.81
N ASN A 12 -14.19 -11.02 -10.80
CA ASN A 12 -13.72 -12.41 -10.88
C ASN A 12 -12.19 -12.60 -11.06
N VAL A 13 -11.38 -11.60 -10.78
CA VAL A 13 -9.90 -11.71 -10.79
C VAL A 13 -9.32 -12.23 -9.47
N GLY A 14 -10.15 -12.42 -8.42
CA GLY A 14 -9.73 -12.96 -7.13
C GLY A 14 -9.54 -11.93 -6.01
N LYS A 15 -10.03 -10.69 -6.15
CA LYS A 15 -9.91 -9.62 -5.14
C LYS A 15 -10.38 -10.04 -3.75
N SER A 16 -11.63 -10.47 -3.62
CA SER A 16 -12.20 -10.84 -2.31
C SER A 16 -11.50 -12.05 -1.69
N THR A 17 -11.02 -12.99 -2.51
CA THR A 17 -10.21 -14.12 -2.03
C THR A 17 -8.89 -13.62 -1.45
N LEU A 18 -8.22 -12.69 -2.15
CA LEU A 18 -6.99 -12.06 -1.70
C LEU A 18 -7.21 -11.24 -0.43
N PHE A 19 -8.27 -10.43 -0.39
CA PHE A 19 -8.62 -9.64 0.79
C PHE A 19 -8.88 -10.52 2.01
N ASN A 20 -9.60 -11.65 1.83
CA ASN A 20 -9.81 -12.61 2.90
C ASN A 20 -8.50 -13.22 3.40
N ALA A 21 -7.57 -13.57 2.50
CA ALA A 21 -6.24 -14.06 2.88
C ALA A 21 -5.43 -13.02 3.66
N LEU A 22 -5.50 -11.75 3.26
CA LEU A 22 -4.86 -10.62 3.95
C LEU A 22 -5.47 -10.41 5.34
N THR A 23 -6.80 -10.39 5.44
CA THR A 23 -7.50 -10.10 6.70
C THR A 23 -7.38 -11.19 7.76
N LYS A 24 -7.04 -12.42 7.36
CA LYS A 24 -6.63 -13.46 8.33
C LYS A 24 -5.31 -13.13 9.05
N LYS A 25 -4.47 -12.27 8.48
CA LYS A 25 -3.27 -11.71 9.12
C LYS A 25 -3.56 -10.39 9.87
N SER A 26 -4.85 -10.07 10.08
CA SER A 26 -5.25 -8.86 10.79
C SER A 26 -4.78 -8.89 12.24
N VAL A 27 -4.39 -7.73 12.70
CA VAL A 27 -3.99 -7.49 14.08
C VAL A 27 -5.17 -6.97 14.90
N PRO A 28 -5.23 -7.23 16.20
CA PRO A 28 -6.29 -6.69 17.05
C PRO A 28 -6.33 -5.16 16.95
N MET A 29 -7.47 -4.61 16.53
CA MET A 29 -7.66 -3.16 16.34
C MET A 29 -7.41 -2.34 17.61
N GLU A 30 -7.57 -2.95 18.77
CA GLU A 30 -7.29 -2.34 20.08
C GLU A 30 -5.85 -1.81 20.23
N ASN A 31 -4.92 -2.37 19.46
CA ASN A 31 -3.52 -1.97 19.46
C ASN A 31 -3.24 -0.78 18.51
N TYR A 32 -4.20 -0.38 17.68
CA TYR A 32 -4.02 0.65 16.65
C TYR A 32 -5.09 1.74 16.82
N PRO A 33 -4.80 2.82 17.58
CA PRO A 33 -5.71 3.94 17.71
C PRO A 33 -5.95 4.58 16.34
N PHE A 34 -7.20 4.99 16.07
CA PHE A 34 -7.66 5.65 14.83
C PHE A 34 -7.96 4.75 13.64
N CYS A 35 -8.04 3.42 13.77
CA CYS A 35 -8.55 2.55 12.72
C CYS A 35 -10.09 2.56 12.70
N THR A 36 -10.66 2.68 11.51
CA THR A 36 -12.12 2.65 11.31
C THR A 36 -12.61 1.21 11.36
N ILE A 37 -13.69 0.95 12.11
CA ILE A 37 -14.36 -0.37 12.11
C ILE A 37 -15.27 -0.41 10.88
N ASP A 38 -14.76 -0.88 9.76
CA ASP A 38 -15.49 -1.11 8.53
C ASP A 38 -15.18 -2.53 8.02
N PRO A 39 -16.18 -3.34 7.64
CA PRO A 39 -15.96 -4.70 7.13
C PRO A 39 -15.09 -4.76 5.86
N SER A 40 -15.01 -3.67 5.12
CA SER A 40 -14.17 -3.55 3.93
C SER A 40 -12.73 -3.13 4.22
N VAL A 41 -12.37 -2.86 5.49
CA VAL A 41 -11.03 -2.44 5.90
C VAL A 41 -10.35 -3.52 6.72
N GLY A 42 -9.19 -3.97 6.26
CA GLY A 42 -8.32 -4.92 6.97
C GLY A 42 -7.03 -4.26 7.45
N VAL A 43 -6.80 -4.24 8.77
CA VAL A 43 -5.52 -3.81 9.36
C VAL A 43 -4.60 -5.01 9.46
N VAL A 44 -3.55 -5.03 8.64
CA VAL A 44 -2.70 -6.21 8.42
C VAL A 44 -1.31 -5.97 8.98
N ALA A 45 -0.76 -6.97 9.69
CA ALA A 45 0.60 -6.93 10.22
C ALA A 45 1.64 -6.85 9.09
N VAL A 46 2.60 -5.94 9.22
CA VAL A 46 3.77 -5.91 8.33
C VAL A 46 4.76 -6.98 8.79
N PRO A 47 5.11 -7.94 7.93
CA PRO A 47 6.06 -8.99 8.27
C PRO A 47 7.48 -8.42 8.47
N ASP A 48 7.99 -8.54 9.69
CA ASP A 48 9.33 -8.06 10.05
C ASP A 48 9.99 -9.00 11.08
N GLU A 49 11.00 -9.71 10.64
CA GLU A 49 11.72 -10.67 11.51
C GLU A 49 12.49 -9.98 12.67
N ARG A 50 12.82 -8.69 12.49
CA ARG A 50 13.54 -7.92 13.51
C ARG A 50 12.73 -7.80 14.79
N LEU A 51 11.39 -7.70 14.66
CA LEU A 51 10.48 -7.54 15.78
C LEU A 51 10.55 -8.73 16.76
N ALA A 52 10.49 -9.96 16.24
CA ALA A 52 10.57 -11.17 17.07
C ALA A 52 11.93 -11.29 17.79
N LYS A 53 13.01 -10.97 17.09
CA LYS A 53 14.37 -10.99 17.66
C LYS A 53 14.55 -9.94 18.76
N LEU A 54 14.00 -8.74 18.57
CA LEU A 54 13.99 -7.66 19.59
C LEU A 54 13.16 -8.05 20.82
N SER A 55 11.99 -8.63 20.60
CA SER A 55 11.11 -9.11 21.67
C SER A 55 11.80 -10.18 22.52
N ALA A 56 12.48 -11.12 21.88
CA ALA A 56 13.27 -12.15 22.57
C ALA A 56 14.45 -11.55 23.35
N LEU A 57 15.18 -10.58 22.77
CA LEU A 57 16.29 -9.88 23.42
C LEU A 57 15.85 -9.14 24.68
N SER A 58 14.70 -8.46 24.62
CA SER A 58 14.16 -7.68 25.74
C SER A 58 13.28 -8.49 26.69
N GLN A 59 13.02 -9.77 26.37
CA GLN A 59 12.11 -10.66 27.10
C GLN A 59 10.72 -10.01 27.28
N SER A 60 10.21 -9.41 26.20
CA SER A 60 8.99 -8.61 26.25
C SER A 60 7.75 -9.47 26.48
N ALA A 61 6.88 -9.02 27.38
CA ALA A 61 5.61 -9.68 27.65
C ALA A 61 4.64 -9.60 26.46
N LYS A 62 4.79 -8.56 25.61
CA LYS A 62 3.90 -8.28 24.47
C LYS A 62 4.72 -7.89 23.24
N THR A 63 4.30 -8.39 22.08
CA THR A 63 4.92 -8.07 20.78
C THR A 63 3.86 -7.56 19.82
N ILE A 64 4.03 -6.33 19.31
CA ILE A 64 3.04 -5.69 18.42
C ILE A 64 3.75 -5.28 17.12
N PRO A 65 3.36 -5.82 15.95
CA PRO A 65 3.95 -5.47 14.66
C PRO A 65 3.55 -4.07 14.20
N ALA A 66 4.27 -3.49 13.26
CA ALA A 66 3.78 -2.40 12.44
C ALA A 66 2.60 -2.88 11.58
N ALA A 67 1.73 -1.99 11.14
CA ALA A 67 0.56 -2.36 10.37
C ALA A 67 0.31 -1.40 9.21
N ILE A 68 -0.45 -1.92 8.21
CA ILE A 68 -0.93 -1.21 7.03
C ILE A 68 -2.41 -1.53 6.83
N GLU A 69 -3.18 -0.58 6.29
CA GLU A 69 -4.59 -0.78 5.98
C GLU A 69 -4.78 -1.19 4.52
N PHE A 70 -5.51 -2.29 4.31
CA PHE A 70 -6.03 -2.69 3.00
C PHE A 70 -7.54 -2.45 2.98
N VAL A 71 -8.04 -1.93 1.85
CA VAL A 71 -9.47 -1.66 1.64
C VAL A 71 -9.95 -2.49 0.46
N ASP A 72 -10.96 -3.36 0.67
CA ASP A 72 -11.60 -4.09 -0.44
C ASP A 72 -12.56 -3.14 -1.16
N ILE A 73 -12.18 -2.75 -2.37
CA ILE A 73 -12.98 -1.88 -3.21
C ILE A 73 -13.79 -2.76 -4.16
N ALA A 74 -15.11 -2.69 -4.06
CA ALA A 74 -16.02 -3.46 -4.92
C ALA A 74 -15.66 -3.32 -6.40
N GLY A 75 -15.75 -4.43 -7.15
CA GLY A 75 -15.21 -4.51 -8.51
C GLY A 75 -15.79 -3.50 -9.49
N LEU A 76 -14.95 -3.03 -10.40
CA LEU A 76 -15.28 -2.16 -11.52
C LEU A 76 -16.28 -2.86 -12.46
N VAL A 77 -17.34 -2.14 -12.83
CA VAL A 77 -18.19 -2.51 -13.96
C VAL A 77 -17.82 -1.56 -15.11
N LYS A 78 -17.60 -2.10 -16.31
CA LYS A 78 -17.27 -1.32 -17.51
C LYS A 78 -18.29 -0.21 -17.71
N GLY A 79 -17.84 1.04 -17.94
CA GLY A 79 -18.70 2.23 -18.03
C GLY A 79 -18.90 2.95 -16.70
N ALA A 80 -18.10 2.68 -15.70
CA ALA A 80 -18.18 3.29 -14.37
C ALA A 80 -18.09 4.83 -14.42
N SER A 81 -17.29 5.37 -15.33
CA SER A 81 -17.11 6.81 -15.53
C SER A 81 -18.30 7.49 -16.23
N ALA A 82 -19.14 6.73 -16.93
CA ALA A 82 -20.32 7.26 -17.64
C ALA A 82 -21.52 7.56 -16.71
N GLY A 83 -21.40 7.33 -15.39
CA GLY A 83 -22.38 7.79 -14.41
C GLY A 83 -23.49 6.81 -14.07
N GLU A 84 -23.39 5.54 -14.44
CA GLU A 84 -24.35 4.52 -14.03
C GLU A 84 -24.01 4.01 -12.61
N GLY A 85 -24.65 4.59 -11.61
CA GLY A 85 -24.80 4.26 -10.18
C GLY A 85 -23.61 3.60 -9.45
N LEU A 86 -23.30 2.35 -9.72
CA LEU A 86 -22.26 1.57 -9.04
C LEU A 86 -20.82 2.04 -9.36
N GLY A 87 -20.59 2.62 -10.54
CA GLY A 87 -19.27 3.11 -10.93
C GLY A 87 -18.81 4.34 -10.15
N ASN A 88 -19.72 5.24 -9.81
CA ASN A 88 -19.39 6.42 -9.01
C ASN A 88 -19.01 6.06 -7.58
N ALA A 89 -19.63 5.05 -6.98
CA ALA A 89 -19.26 4.56 -5.65
C ALA A 89 -17.85 3.93 -5.66
N PHE A 90 -17.52 3.13 -6.68
CA PHE A 90 -16.20 2.56 -6.88
C PHE A 90 -15.11 3.64 -6.97
N LEU A 91 -15.31 4.65 -7.84
CA LEU A 91 -14.35 5.75 -8.01
C LEU A 91 -14.24 6.61 -6.74
N SER A 92 -15.32 6.75 -5.95
CA SER A 92 -15.30 7.45 -4.67
C SER A 92 -14.41 6.73 -3.65
N HIS A 93 -14.54 5.40 -3.52
CA HIS A 93 -13.71 4.61 -2.62
C HIS A 93 -12.22 4.64 -3.01
N ILE A 94 -11.90 4.63 -4.32
CA ILE A 94 -10.50 4.80 -4.76
C ILE A 94 -9.98 6.20 -4.38
N ARG A 95 -10.80 7.25 -4.36
CA ARG A 95 -10.35 8.59 -3.92
C ARG A 95 -9.88 8.60 -2.46
N GLU A 96 -10.47 7.78 -1.61
CA GLU A 96 -10.22 7.76 -0.17
C GLU A 96 -8.91 7.04 0.21
N VAL A 97 -8.39 6.15 -0.63
CA VAL A 97 -7.13 5.43 -0.38
C VAL A 97 -5.91 6.18 -0.91
N ASP A 98 -4.72 5.87 -0.39
CA ASP A 98 -3.47 6.55 -0.75
C ASP A 98 -2.75 5.89 -1.94
N ALA A 99 -2.95 4.59 -2.16
CA ALA A 99 -2.39 3.82 -3.26
C ALA A 99 -3.38 2.74 -3.74
N ILE A 100 -3.08 2.12 -4.88
CA ILE A 100 -3.90 1.09 -5.50
C ILE A 100 -3.09 -0.22 -5.58
N ALA A 101 -3.69 -1.33 -5.13
CA ALA A 101 -3.24 -2.69 -5.43
C ALA A 101 -4.15 -3.25 -6.51
N GLU A 102 -3.70 -3.23 -7.75
CA GLU A 102 -4.50 -3.70 -8.89
C GLU A 102 -4.31 -5.18 -9.12
N VAL A 103 -5.36 -5.96 -8.86
CA VAL A 103 -5.35 -7.42 -9.02
C VAL A 103 -5.65 -7.78 -10.46
N VAL A 104 -4.67 -8.41 -11.11
CA VAL A 104 -4.72 -8.86 -12.50
C VAL A 104 -4.69 -10.38 -12.54
N ARG A 105 -5.66 -10.99 -13.20
CA ARG A 105 -5.71 -12.43 -13.36
C ARG A 105 -4.75 -12.88 -14.46
N VAL A 106 -3.76 -13.72 -14.13
CA VAL A 106 -2.80 -14.26 -15.08
C VAL A 106 -2.93 -15.76 -15.33
N PHE A 107 -3.76 -16.50 -14.57
CA PHE A 107 -3.99 -17.92 -14.81
C PHE A 107 -5.07 -18.14 -15.87
N PRO A 108 -4.90 -19.09 -16.81
CA PRO A 108 -5.86 -19.36 -17.87
C PRO A 108 -7.17 -19.93 -17.33
N ALA A 109 -8.30 -19.61 -17.97
CA ALA A 109 -9.53 -20.37 -17.77
C ALA A 109 -9.29 -21.79 -18.30
N ARG A 110 -9.51 -22.82 -17.50
CA ARG A 110 -9.47 -24.18 -18.03
C ARG A 110 -10.53 -24.32 -19.11
N GLY A 111 -10.10 -24.49 -20.35
CA GLY A 111 -11.01 -24.77 -21.47
C GLY A 111 -11.66 -26.12 -21.28
N GLY A 112 -12.98 -26.16 -21.37
CA GLY A 112 -13.77 -27.39 -21.41
C GLY A 112 -15.06 -27.30 -20.63
N PHE A 113 -16.17 -27.55 -21.27
CA PHE A 113 -17.52 -27.68 -20.72
C PHE A 113 -17.71 -28.91 -19.80
N ALA A 114 -16.77 -29.16 -18.88
CA ALA A 114 -16.88 -30.32 -18.00
C ALA A 114 -16.65 -29.94 -16.55
N SER A 115 -17.74 -29.92 -15.83
CA SER A 115 -17.89 -30.13 -14.37
C SER A 115 -17.12 -29.18 -13.42
N GLY A 116 -17.87 -28.27 -12.81
CA GLY A 116 -17.54 -27.72 -11.50
C GLY A 116 -17.12 -26.25 -11.48
N GLY A 117 -18.05 -25.34 -11.71
CA GLY A 117 -18.00 -24.00 -11.06
C GLY A 117 -16.83 -23.06 -11.39
N GLU A 118 -16.19 -23.16 -12.53
CA GLU A 118 -15.13 -22.21 -12.91
C GLU A 118 -15.73 -20.85 -13.32
N VAL A 119 -15.27 -19.83 -12.66
CA VAL A 119 -15.68 -18.45 -12.87
C VAL A 119 -15.16 -17.94 -14.21
N MET A 120 -16.05 -17.64 -15.17
CA MET A 120 -15.67 -17.11 -16.47
C MET A 120 -15.08 -15.70 -16.33
N HIS A 121 -14.06 -15.40 -17.14
CA HIS A 121 -13.57 -14.03 -17.30
C HIS A 121 -14.63 -13.17 -18.02
N VAL A 122 -14.75 -11.90 -17.62
CA VAL A 122 -15.78 -10.98 -18.16
C VAL A 122 -15.70 -10.82 -19.68
N SER A 123 -14.48 -10.84 -20.24
CA SER A 123 -14.23 -10.73 -21.70
C SER A 123 -14.17 -12.06 -22.43
N GLY A 124 -14.31 -13.20 -21.75
CA GLY A 124 -14.24 -14.54 -22.34
C GLY A 124 -12.81 -15.01 -22.73
N LYS A 125 -11.83 -14.10 -22.80
CA LYS A 125 -10.41 -14.36 -23.03
C LYS A 125 -9.63 -13.72 -21.91
N ILE A 126 -8.56 -14.36 -21.45
CA ILE A 126 -7.64 -13.78 -20.48
C ILE A 126 -6.60 -12.99 -21.24
N ASP A 127 -6.58 -11.71 -20.97
CA ASP A 127 -5.67 -10.73 -21.54
C ASP A 127 -5.27 -9.75 -20.44
N PRO A 128 -4.16 -10.04 -19.72
CA PRO A 128 -3.77 -9.26 -18.56
C PRO A 128 -3.50 -7.79 -18.88
N MET A 129 -2.99 -7.48 -20.07
CA MET A 129 -2.75 -6.09 -20.47
C MET A 129 -4.06 -5.36 -20.75
N ALA A 130 -4.99 -5.97 -21.47
CA ALA A 130 -6.30 -5.38 -21.74
C ALA A 130 -7.12 -5.15 -20.45
N ASP A 131 -6.95 -5.99 -19.43
CA ASP A 131 -7.58 -5.81 -18.11
C ASP A 131 -7.06 -4.54 -17.43
N VAL A 132 -5.74 -4.33 -17.42
CA VAL A 132 -5.08 -3.13 -16.87
C VAL A 132 -5.49 -1.88 -17.66
N GLU A 133 -5.45 -1.94 -18.99
CA GLU A 133 -5.89 -0.82 -19.83
C GLU A 133 -7.33 -0.39 -19.54
N THR A 134 -8.21 -1.36 -19.30
CA THR A 134 -9.62 -1.09 -18.98
C THR A 134 -9.76 -0.29 -17.68
N ILE A 135 -9.02 -0.66 -16.63
CA ILE A 135 -9.05 0.06 -15.35
C ILE A 135 -8.42 1.44 -15.50
N ASN A 136 -7.24 1.51 -16.12
CA ASN A 136 -6.54 2.77 -16.33
C ASN A 136 -7.40 3.78 -17.11
N LEU A 137 -8.11 3.32 -18.14
CA LEU A 137 -9.01 4.16 -18.92
C LEU A 137 -10.13 4.75 -18.06
N GLU A 138 -10.77 3.97 -17.20
CA GLU A 138 -11.82 4.45 -16.31
C GLU A 138 -11.29 5.50 -15.31
N LEU A 139 -10.08 5.30 -14.76
CA LEU A 139 -9.44 6.27 -13.87
C LEU A 139 -9.13 7.58 -14.62
N ILE A 140 -8.60 7.49 -15.84
CA ILE A 140 -8.29 8.63 -16.72
C ILE A 140 -9.54 9.42 -17.05
N LEU A 141 -10.62 8.76 -17.45
CA LEU A 141 -11.88 9.41 -17.80
C LEU A 141 -12.52 10.14 -16.61
N ALA A 142 -12.46 9.53 -15.40
CA ALA A 142 -12.93 10.18 -14.18
C ALA A 142 -12.11 11.42 -13.82
N ASP A 143 -10.80 11.36 -14.02
CA ASP A 143 -9.92 12.48 -13.74
C ASP A 143 -10.06 13.60 -14.79
N LEU A 144 -10.27 13.28 -16.07
CA LEU A 144 -10.58 14.27 -17.09
C LEU A 144 -11.81 15.11 -16.71
N GLN A 145 -12.87 14.48 -16.21
CA GLN A 145 -14.05 15.19 -15.73
C GLN A 145 -13.73 16.13 -14.56
N SER A 146 -12.92 15.65 -13.62
CA SER A 146 -12.51 16.40 -12.43
C SER A 146 -11.64 17.61 -12.80
N VAL A 147 -10.67 17.40 -13.69
CA VAL A 147 -9.76 18.44 -14.20
C VAL A 147 -10.54 19.50 -15.00
N ALA A 148 -11.39 19.08 -15.93
CA ALA A 148 -12.21 20.02 -16.74
C ALA A 148 -13.13 20.89 -15.86
N LYS A 149 -13.76 20.29 -14.84
CA LYS A 149 -14.57 21.01 -13.86
C LYS A 149 -13.73 22.03 -13.08
N ARG A 150 -12.52 21.65 -12.65
CA ARG A 150 -11.64 22.55 -11.91
C ARG A 150 -11.15 23.71 -12.76
N HIS A 151 -10.74 23.48 -14.01
CA HIS A 151 -10.40 24.51 -14.98
C HIS A 151 -11.53 25.55 -15.13
N GLY A 152 -12.78 25.09 -15.31
CA GLY A 152 -13.94 25.98 -15.37
C GLY A 152 -14.12 26.84 -14.13
N ASN A 153 -13.87 26.26 -12.96
CA ASN A 153 -14.05 26.95 -11.67
C ASN A 153 -13.01 28.07 -11.46
N ILE A 154 -11.74 27.86 -11.84
CA ILE A 154 -10.66 28.84 -11.62
C ILE A 154 -10.52 29.89 -12.75
N ALA A 155 -11.22 29.71 -13.86
CA ALA A 155 -11.08 30.54 -15.06
C ALA A 155 -11.25 32.05 -14.80
N ARG A 156 -12.06 32.44 -13.82
CA ARG A 156 -12.28 33.85 -13.44
C ARG A 156 -11.10 34.45 -12.70
N GLU A 157 -10.51 33.68 -11.75
CA GLU A 157 -9.33 34.05 -10.99
C GLU A 157 -8.11 34.16 -11.90
N VAL A 158 -7.93 33.23 -12.83
CA VAL A 158 -6.88 33.26 -13.86
C VAL A 158 -6.99 34.54 -14.71
N LYS A 159 -8.19 34.91 -15.19
CA LYS A 159 -8.45 36.14 -15.94
C LYS A 159 -8.17 37.41 -15.14
N ARG A 160 -8.35 37.39 -13.83
CA ARG A 160 -8.04 38.51 -12.92
C ARG A 160 -6.53 38.63 -12.66
N GLY A 161 -5.73 37.66 -13.08
CA GLY A 161 -4.28 37.68 -12.92
C GLY A 161 -3.81 37.12 -11.57
N ASP A 162 -4.66 36.40 -10.84
CA ASP A 162 -4.29 35.72 -9.60
C ASP A 162 -3.14 34.75 -9.82
N LYS A 163 -2.04 34.90 -9.07
CA LYS A 163 -0.84 34.11 -9.29
C LYS A 163 -0.99 32.64 -8.91
N PRO A 164 -1.59 32.27 -7.75
CA PRO A 164 -1.89 30.89 -7.43
C PRO A 164 -2.76 30.21 -8.46
N ALA A 165 -3.86 30.88 -8.92
CA ALA A 165 -4.76 30.34 -9.91
C ALA A 165 -4.08 30.10 -11.28
N LYS A 166 -3.16 30.97 -11.69
CA LYS A 166 -2.36 30.75 -12.91
C LYS A 166 -1.45 29.54 -12.81
N LEU A 167 -0.75 29.36 -11.67
CA LEU A 167 0.10 28.19 -11.46
C LEU A 167 -0.72 26.89 -11.44
N GLU A 168 -1.91 26.93 -10.86
CA GLU A 168 -2.84 25.80 -10.88
C GLU A 168 -3.33 25.50 -12.31
N ASP A 169 -3.70 26.50 -13.07
CA ASP A 169 -4.16 26.40 -14.46
C ASP A 169 -3.08 25.76 -15.37
N GLU A 170 -1.84 26.19 -15.22
CA GLU A 170 -0.68 25.63 -15.94
C GLU A 170 -0.49 24.14 -15.60
N ALA A 171 -0.59 23.77 -14.33
CA ALA A 171 -0.47 22.38 -13.90
C ALA A 171 -1.64 21.52 -14.40
N LEU A 172 -2.88 22.04 -14.33
CA LEU A 172 -4.06 21.37 -14.86
C LEU A 172 -3.98 21.15 -16.35
N ALA A 173 -3.46 22.12 -17.11
CA ALA A 173 -3.29 22.01 -18.57
C ALA A 173 -2.30 20.86 -18.93
N LYS A 174 -1.20 20.70 -18.19
CA LYS A 174 -0.26 19.60 -18.40
C LYS A 174 -0.94 18.24 -18.14
N ILE A 175 -1.66 18.13 -17.02
CA ILE A 175 -2.37 16.90 -16.65
C ILE A 175 -3.47 16.58 -17.67
N GLN A 176 -4.27 17.57 -18.06
CA GLN A 176 -5.31 17.36 -19.04
C GLN A 176 -4.77 16.83 -20.37
N ALA A 177 -3.67 17.42 -20.87
CA ALA A 177 -3.03 16.97 -22.09
C ALA A 177 -2.56 15.51 -22.02
N ALA A 178 -2.00 15.09 -20.89
CA ALA A 178 -1.58 13.69 -20.66
C ALA A 178 -2.79 12.76 -20.63
N LEU A 179 -3.84 13.10 -19.87
CA LEU A 179 -5.06 12.31 -19.77
C LEU A 179 -5.78 12.16 -21.12
N GLU A 180 -5.85 13.25 -21.93
CA GLU A 180 -6.42 13.23 -23.29
C GLU A 180 -5.60 12.37 -24.25
N ALA A 181 -4.29 12.22 -24.00
CA ALA A 181 -3.41 11.28 -24.71
C ALA A 181 -3.50 9.84 -24.19
N GLY A 182 -4.38 9.54 -23.23
CA GLY A 182 -4.52 8.21 -22.60
C GLY A 182 -3.42 7.88 -21.61
N GLN A 183 -2.68 8.88 -21.10
CA GLN A 183 -1.62 8.70 -20.12
C GLN A 183 -2.13 8.98 -18.71
N MET A 184 -1.60 8.26 -17.71
CA MET A 184 -1.93 8.45 -16.31
C MET A 184 -1.35 9.77 -15.78
N ALA A 185 -2.03 10.43 -14.84
CA ALA A 185 -1.57 11.70 -14.28
C ALA A 185 -0.26 11.59 -13.48
N ASN A 186 0.08 10.39 -12.96
CA ASN A 186 1.35 10.14 -12.27
C ASN A 186 2.58 10.19 -13.20
N THR A 187 2.39 10.11 -14.52
CA THR A 187 3.49 10.23 -15.51
C THR A 187 3.86 11.67 -15.84
N VAL A 188 3.06 12.65 -15.36
CA VAL A 188 3.27 14.07 -15.67
C VAL A 188 4.34 14.67 -14.78
N GLU A 189 5.37 15.24 -15.37
CA GLU A 189 6.39 15.98 -14.63
C GLU A 189 5.84 17.30 -14.09
N LEU A 190 5.70 17.36 -12.76
CA LEU A 190 5.27 18.55 -12.03
C LEU A 190 6.36 18.99 -11.05
N ASN A 191 6.56 20.30 -10.92
CA ASN A 191 7.43 20.84 -9.87
C ASN A 191 6.73 20.76 -8.48
N GLU A 192 7.48 20.96 -7.40
CA GLU A 192 6.97 20.79 -6.02
C GLU A 192 5.76 21.69 -5.68
N LYS A 193 5.69 22.89 -6.28
CA LYS A 193 4.55 23.79 -6.07
C LYS A 193 3.31 23.29 -6.81
N GLU A 194 3.47 22.85 -8.05
CA GLU A 194 2.41 22.25 -8.85
C GLU A 194 1.90 20.97 -8.16
N LYS A 195 2.78 20.07 -7.71
CA LYS A 195 2.41 18.86 -6.96
C LYS A 195 1.59 19.19 -5.72
N SER A 196 2.00 20.20 -4.94
CA SER A 196 1.29 20.60 -3.73
C SER A 196 -0.14 21.10 -4.02
N ILE A 197 -0.33 21.84 -5.12
CA ILE A 197 -1.65 22.36 -5.53
C ILE A 197 -2.53 21.22 -6.04
N ILE A 198 -2.01 20.38 -6.93
CA ILE A 198 -2.75 19.30 -7.58
C ILE A 198 -3.13 18.18 -6.58
N LYS A 199 -2.32 17.99 -5.54
CA LYS A 199 -2.62 17.01 -4.49
C LYS A 199 -4.03 17.15 -3.89
N GLN A 200 -4.56 18.37 -3.82
CA GLN A 200 -5.90 18.63 -3.30
C GLN A 200 -7.02 18.06 -4.17
N LEU A 201 -6.75 17.76 -5.43
CA LEU A 201 -7.74 17.20 -6.36
C LEU A 201 -7.93 15.70 -6.17
N ASN A 202 -7.04 15.02 -5.44
CA ASN A 202 -7.08 13.58 -5.22
C ASN A 202 -7.33 12.79 -6.51
N LEU A 203 -6.56 13.11 -7.56
CA LEU A 203 -6.69 12.44 -8.84
C LEU A 203 -6.41 10.94 -8.68
N LEU A 204 -7.25 10.13 -9.31
CA LEU A 204 -7.20 8.66 -9.23
C LEU A 204 -5.98 8.12 -9.96
N SER A 205 -5.74 8.63 -11.17
CA SER A 205 -4.60 8.25 -12.02
C SER A 205 -3.26 8.85 -11.57
N ALA A 206 -3.26 9.71 -10.54
CA ALA A 206 -2.04 10.21 -9.90
C ALA A 206 -1.56 9.32 -8.73
N LYS A 207 -2.37 8.35 -8.30
CA LYS A 207 -2.01 7.44 -7.19
C LYS A 207 -0.97 6.42 -7.65
N PRO A 208 -0.02 6.03 -6.76
CA PRO A 208 0.89 4.92 -7.05
C PRO A 208 0.12 3.60 -7.17
N ILE A 209 0.53 2.74 -8.11
CA ILE A 209 -0.12 1.46 -8.38
C ILE A 209 0.89 0.32 -8.18
N LEU A 210 0.47 -0.72 -7.44
CA LEU A 210 1.13 -2.01 -7.33
C LEU A 210 0.31 -3.04 -8.10
N TYR A 211 0.89 -3.67 -9.11
CA TYR A 211 0.23 -4.72 -9.89
C TYR A 211 0.34 -6.07 -9.17
N VAL A 212 -0.80 -6.66 -8.83
CA VAL A 212 -0.87 -7.96 -8.14
C VAL A 212 -1.27 -9.02 -9.14
N LEU A 213 -0.28 -9.77 -9.65
CA LEU A 213 -0.46 -10.82 -10.63
C LEU A 213 -1.00 -12.07 -9.94
N ASN A 214 -2.32 -12.26 -10.01
CA ASN A 214 -2.97 -13.42 -9.39
C ASN A 214 -2.85 -14.63 -10.32
N GLY A 215 -1.87 -15.49 -10.03
CA GLY A 215 -1.60 -16.74 -10.71
C GLY A 215 -2.26 -17.95 -10.04
N LYS A 216 -1.92 -19.15 -10.53
CA LYS A 216 -2.33 -20.43 -9.93
C LYS A 216 -1.11 -21.36 -9.89
N ALA A 217 -0.79 -21.90 -8.72
CA ALA A 217 0.30 -22.85 -8.59
C ALA A 217 0.10 -24.09 -9.49
N GLY A 218 1.19 -24.53 -10.10
CA GLY A 218 1.16 -25.67 -11.02
C GLY A 218 0.47 -25.43 -12.37
N VAL A 219 0.03 -24.21 -12.66
CA VAL A 219 -0.56 -23.82 -13.95
C VAL A 219 0.29 -22.72 -14.57
N PRO A 220 0.73 -22.84 -15.83
CA PRO A 220 1.44 -21.76 -16.52
C PRO A 220 0.58 -20.51 -16.59
N ASP A 221 1.18 -19.34 -16.34
CA ASP A 221 0.49 -18.06 -16.50
C ASP A 221 0.18 -17.81 -17.99
N ALA A 222 -0.81 -16.97 -18.25
CA ALA A 222 -1.05 -16.40 -19.58
C ALA A 222 0.16 -15.57 -20.01
N ASP A 223 0.23 -15.18 -21.28
CA ASP A 223 1.28 -14.30 -21.76
C ASP A 223 1.17 -12.93 -21.04
N THR A 224 2.21 -12.60 -20.29
CA THR A 224 2.33 -11.35 -19.53
C THR A 224 3.44 -10.46 -20.07
N SER A 225 3.99 -10.74 -21.25
CA SER A 225 5.16 -10.03 -21.78
C SER A 225 4.88 -8.54 -21.98
N GLU A 226 3.74 -8.18 -22.57
CA GLU A 226 3.33 -6.80 -22.78
C GLU A 226 3.07 -6.08 -21.45
N LEU A 227 2.43 -6.75 -20.50
CA LEU A 227 2.20 -6.22 -19.17
C LEU A 227 3.50 -5.99 -18.41
N ALA A 228 4.47 -6.90 -18.49
CA ALA A 228 5.77 -6.76 -17.86
C ALA A 228 6.56 -5.56 -18.43
N GLU A 229 6.50 -5.35 -19.74
CA GLU A 229 7.10 -4.20 -20.40
C GLU A 229 6.40 -2.89 -19.98
N PHE A 230 5.08 -2.87 -19.92
CA PHE A 230 4.29 -1.74 -19.45
C PHE A 230 4.65 -1.37 -18.01
N ILE A 231 4.69 -2.34 -17.09
CA ILE A 231 5.04 -2.13 -15.67
C ILE A 231 6.45 -1.54 -15.55
N LYS A 232 7.41 -2.06 -16.31
CA LYS A 232 8.77 -1.55 -16.33
C LYS A 232 8.85 -0.11 -16.84
N ASN A 233 8.14 0.20 -17.92
CA ASN A 233 8.15 1.53 -18.55
C ASN A 233 7.43 2.58 -17.69
N SER A 234 6.45 2.18 -16.89
CA SER A 234 5.75 3.05 -15.93
C SER A 234 6.45 3.17 -14.58
N GLU A 235 7.64 2.58 -14.41
CA GLU A 235 8.38 2.54 -13.14
C GLU A 235 7.53 2.01 -11.96
N SER A 236 6.55 1.18 -12.27
CA SER A 236 5.67 0.53 -11.28
C SER A 236 6.25 -0.79 -10.82
N GLU A 237 5.72 -1.32 -9.70
CA GLU A 237 6.11 -2.61 -9.17
C GLU A 237 5.02 -3.65 -9.41
N SER A 238 5.41 -4.92 -9.45
CA SER A 238 4.47 -6.04 -9.45
C SER A 238 4.87 -7.12 -8.47
N VAL A 239 3.86 -7.81 -7.93
CA VAL A 239 4.03 -8.97 -7.07
C VAL A 239 3.13 -10.10 -7.58
N ARG A 240 3.67 -11.34 -7.59
CA ARG A 240 2.89 -12.52 -7.95
C ARG A 240 2.31 -13.17 -6.71
N VAL A 241 1.03 -13.48 -6.74
CA VAL A 241 0.32 -14.19 -5.66
C VAL A 241 -0.53 -15.32 -6.24
N ASP A 242 -0.82 -16.35 -5.45
CA ASP A 242 -1.94 -17.26 -5.67
C ASP A 242 -2.95 -17.01 -4.55
N ALA A 243 -3.94 -16.17 -4.83
CA ALA A 243 -4.91 -15.74 -3.82
C ALA A 243 -5.69 -16.92 -3.20
N LYS A 244 -5.90 -18.01 -3.96
CA LYS A 244 -6.60 -19.20 -3.49
C LYS A 244 -5.74 -19.98 -2.50
N ILE A 245 -4.49 -20.27 -2.87
CA ILE A 245 -3.54 -20.98 -2.00
C ILE A 245 -3.26 -20.17 -0.73
N GLU A 246 -3.06 -18.88 -0.85
CA GLU A 246 -2.85 -18.00 0.31
C GLU A 246 -4.06 -18.00 1.26
N HIS A 247 -5.27 -18.05 0.71
CA HIS A 247 -6.48 -18.19 1.51
C HIS A 247 -6.53 -19.55 2.22
N GLU A 248 -6.27 -20.66 1.52
CA GLU A 248 -6.21 -22.00 2.11
C GLU A 248 -5.11 -22.09 3.18
N LEU A 249 -3.90 -21.57 2.92
CA LEU A 249 -2.82 -21.48 3.90
C LEU A 249 -3.14 -20.64 5.13
N SER A 250 -4.03 -19.66 4.98
CA SER A 250 -4.45 -18.79 6.10
C SER A 250 -5.41 -19.50 7.07
N GLU A 251 -5.98 -20.63 6.66
CA GLU A 251 -6.87 -21.46 7.48
C GLU A 251 -6.14 -22.60 8.20
N LEU A 252 -4.86 -22.80 7.86
CA LEU A 252 -4.01 -23.85 8.44
C LEU A 252 -3.08 -23.29 9.49
N ASP A 253 -2.86 -24.03 10.58
CA ASP A 253 -1.95 -23.68 11.67
C ASP A 253 -0.76 -24.63 11.75
N GLY A 254 0.37 -24.13 12.27
CA GLY A 254 1.52 -24.92 12.71
C GLY A 254 2.09 -25.88 11.67
N GLU A 255 2.11 -27.18 12.01
CA GLU A 255 2.71 -28.25 11.20
C GLU A 255 1.94 -28.47 9.89
N ASP A 256 0.62 -28.38 9.91
CA ASP A 256 -0.23 -28.60 8.73
C ASP A 256 0.09 -27.58 7.62
N LYS A 257 0.37 -26.35 8.01
CA LYS A 257 0.78 -25.29 7.09
C LYS A 257 2.12 -25.59 6.42
N GLN A 258 3.09 -26.14 7.17
CA GLN A 258 4.40 -26.49 6.61
C GLN A 258 4.30 -27.68 5.65
N VAL A 259 3.51 -28.70 6.02
CA VAL A 259 3.24 -29.86 5.17
C VAL A 259 2.61 -29.41 3.85
N PHE A 260 1.58 -28.56 3.92
CA PHE A 260 0.90 -28.01 2.75
C PHE A 260 1.85 -27.22 1.84
N LYS A 261 2.66 -26.32 2.41
CA LYS A 261 3.68 -25.58 1.65
C LYS A 261 4.65 -26.51 0.92
N HIS A 262 5.13 -27.55 1.60
CA HIS A 262 6.07 -28.52 1.03
C HIS A 262 5.41 -29.34 -0.10
N GLU A 263 4.16 -29.78 0.09
CA GLU A 263 3.43 -30.60 -0.89
C GLU A 263 3.14 -29.83 -2.19
N TYR A 264 2.82 -28.53 -2.09
CA TYR A 264 2.55 -27.67 -3.24
C TYR A 264 3.79 -26.93 -3.76
N GLY A 265 4.96 -27.18 -3.20
CA GLY A 265 6.23 -26.55 -3.62
C GLY A 265 6.22 -25.02 -3.44
N ILE A 266 5.51 -24.53 -2.43
CA ILE A 266 5.37 -23.10 -2.16
C ILE A 266 6.58 -22.66 -1.32
N SER A 267 7.53 -21.98 -1.96
CA SER A 267 8.71 -21.42 -1.31
C SER A 267 8.45 -20.04 -0.73
N ASP A 268 7.53 -19.27 -1.33
CA ASP A 268 7.30 -17.87 -1.03
C ASP A 268 5.95 -17.61 -0.34
N ASP A 269 5.94 -16.60 0.50
CA ASP A 269 4.74 -16.05 1.14
C ASP A 269 4.24 -14.87 0.30
N GLY A 270 3.57 -15.13 -0.84
CA GLY A 270 3.13 -14.11 -1.78
C GLY A 270 2.33 -12.98 -1.15
N VAL A 271 1.51 -13.28 -0.13
CA VAL A 271 0.80 -12.25 0.66
C VAL A 271 1.77 -11.42 1.52
N ASN A 272 2.84 -12.01 2.08
CA ASN A 272 3.84 -11.24 2.82
C ASN A 272 4.62 -10.30 1.91
N ASP A 273 4.94 -10.73 0.69
CA ASP A 273 5.60 -9.89 -0.29
C ASP A 273 4.67 -8.76 -0.75
N LEU A 274 3.40 -9.05 -0.98
CA LEU A 274 2.40 -8.02 -1.26
C LEU A 274 2.34 -6.97 -0.15
N ILE A 275 2.33 -7.38 1.11
CA ILE A 275 2.32 -6.45 2.25
C ILE A 275 3.59 -5.59 2.27
N ARG A 276 4.77 -6.17 2.04
CA ARG A 276 6.04 -5.43 2.01
C ARG A 276 6.07 -4.42 0.87
N HIS A 277 5.72 -4.83 -0.36
CA HIS A 277 5.67 -3.94 -1.52
C HIS A 277 4.65 -2.81 -1.33
N ALA A 278 3.46 -3.11 -0.83
CA ALA A 278 2.44 -2.11 -0.50
C ALA A 278 2.94 -1.09 0.54
N TYR A 279 3.67 -1.56 1.57
CA TYR A 279 4.26 -0.72 2.60
C TYR A 279 5.31 0.23 2.03
N HIS A 280 6.20 -0.27 1.16
CA HIS A 280 7.20 0.54 0.46
C HIS A 280 6.59 1.52 -0.52
N LEU A 281 5.58 1.10 -1.30
CA LEU A 281 4.88 1.95 -2.26
C LEU A 281 4.27 3.20 -1.60
N LEU A 282 3.77 3.05 -0.38
CA LEU A 282 3.25 4.16 0.43
C LEU A 282 4.35 5.04 1.05
N GLY A 283 5.63 4.73 0.80
CA GLY A 283 6.76 5.43 1.41
C GLY A 283 6.82 5.26 2.92
N LEU A 284 6.37 4.09 3.43
CA LEU A 284 6.37 3.76 4.85
C LEU A 284 7.66 3.06 5.26
N MET A 285 7.99 3.17 6.53
CA MET A 285 9.07 2.44 7.18
C MET A 285 8.76 2.19 8.67
N THR A 286 9.53 1.31 9.29
CA THR A 286 9.32 0.90 10.68
C THR A 286 10.48 1.32 11.57
N TYR A 287 10.19 1.97 12.68
CA TYR A 287 11.07 2.05 13.83
C TYR A 287 10.51 1.24 15.00
N PHE A 288 11.32 0.93 16.00
CA PHE A 288 10.93 0.10 17.12
C PHE A 288 11.05 0.81 18.47
N THR A 289 10.19 0.41 19.39
CA THR A 289 10.39 0.57 20.82
C THR A 289 10.48 -0.82 21.43
N THR A 290 11.38 -1.03 22.40
CA THR A 290 11.54 -2.33 23.04
C THR A 290 11.81 -2.19 24.53
N GLY A 291 11.21 -3.05 25.34
CA GLY A 291 11.34 -3.13 26.77
C GLY A 291 10.67 -4.38 27.33
N PRO A 292 10.76 -4.63 28.67
CA PRO A 292 10.18 -5.82 29.28
C PRO A 292 8.66 -5.93 29.10
N ASP A 293 7.95 -4.82 29.09
CA ASP A 293 6.48 -4.82 28.98
C ASP A 293 6.06 -5.07 27.52
N GLU A 294 6.70 -4.38 26.56
CA GLU A 294 6.29 -4.39 25.16
C GLU A 294 7.50 -4.18 24.23
N THR A 295 7.53 -4.94 23.12
CA THR A 295 8.29 -4.62 21.90
C THR A 295 7.30 -4.31 20.81
N ARG A 296 7.45 -3.14 20.15
CA ARG A 296 6.51 -2.69 19.14
C ARG A 296 7.21 -2.08 17.93
N GLY A 297 6.73 -2.45 16.73
CA GLY A 297 7.01 -1.76 15.47
C GLY A 297 6.03 -0.62 15.22
N TRP A 298 6.55 0.56 14.89
CA TRP A 298 5.76 1.75 14.62
C TRP A 298 5.89 2.14 13.16
N THR A 299 4.76 2.31 12.50
CA THR A 299 4.68 2.77 11.11
C THR A 299 4.83 4.27 11.03
N ILE A 300 5.79 4.75 10.23
CA ILE A 300 5.98 6.16 9.91
C ILE A 300 6.30 6.35 8.42
N ARG A 301 6.16 7.58 7.92
CA ARG A 301 6.63 7.93 6.57
C ARG A 301 8.14 8.06 6.55
N GLN A 302 8.76 7.62 5.46
CA GLN A 302 10.18 7.89 5.18
C GLN A 302 10.45 9.39 5.23
N GLY A 303 11.62 9.78 5.77
CA GLY A 303 11.97 11.18 5.97
C GLY A 303 11.34 11.86 7.20
N SER A 304 10.59 11.13 8.04
CA SER A 304 10.04 11.68 9.27
C SER A 304 11.16 12.04 10.26
N THR A 305 11.05 13.25 10.86
CA THR A 305 11.92 13.63 11.96
C THR A 305 11.51 12.92 13.27
N ALA A 306 12.40 12.87 14.26
CA ALA A 306 12.13 12.20 15.54
C ALA A 306 10.84 12.70 16.22
N PRO A 307 10.53 14.00 16.31
CA PRO A 307 9.25 14.45 16.86
C PRO A 307 8.03 13.95 16.06
N ILE A 308 8.12 13.93 14.74
CA ILE A 308 7.04 13.43 13.87
C ILE A 308 6.88 11.91 14.04
N ALA A 309 7.98 11.17 14.13
CA ALA A 309 7.94 9.74 14.42
C ALA A 309 7.28 9.44 15.78
N GLY A 310 7.60 10.22 16.81
CA GLY A 310 6.98 10.12 18.13
C GLY A 310 5.47 10.27 18.13
N MET A 311 4.89 11.01 17.17
CA MET A 311 3.43 11.13 17.03
C MET A 311 2.72 9.79 16.81
N ALA A 312 3.41 8.79 16.26
CA ALA A 312 2.85 7.45 16.11
C ALA A 312 2.52 6.80 17.46
N ILE A 313 3.22 7.21 18.53
CA ILE A 313 2.95 6.79 19.91
C ILE A 313 1.85 7.67 20.52
N HIS A 314 2.09 8.98 20.54
CA HIS A 314 1.15 9.98 21.09
C HIS A 314 1.56 11.39 20.65
N THR A 315 0.61 12.30 20.50
CA THR A 315 0.87 13.70 20.08
C THR A 315 1.83 14.44 21.01
N ASP A 316 1.84 14.11 22.32
CA ASP A 316 2.76 14.70 23.28
C ASP A 316 4.23 14.49 22.93
N PHE A 317 4.58 13.38 22.28
CA PHE A 317 5.97 13.12 21.87
C PHE A 317 6.46 14.07 20.77
N ARG A 318 5.56 14.70 20.02
CA ARG A 318 5.88 15.81 19.12
C ARG A 318 5.95 17.13 19.90
N ASP A 319 4.90 17.42 20.67
CA ASP A 319 4.67 18.75 21.22
C ASP A 319 5.63 19.08 22.39
N LYS A 320 5.99 18.05 23.17
CA LYS A 320 6.88 18.15 24.33
C LYS A 320 8.26 17.51 24.10
N PHE A 321 8.62 17.24 22.85
CA PHE A 321 9.88 16.57 22.50
C PHE A 321 11.10 17.32 23.03
N ILE A 322 11.94 16.61 23.77
CA ILE A 322 13.23 17.10 24.27
C ILE A 322 14.38 16.51 23.45
N ARG A 323 14.47 15.17 23.40
CA ARG A 323 15.47 14.41 22.66
C ARG A 323 15.00 12.99 22.42
N ALA A 324 15.70 12.26 21.54
CA ALA A 324 15.55 10.82 21.36
C ALA A 324 16.88 10.11 21.66
N GLU A 325 16.83 8.98 22.35
CA GLU A 325 17.94 8.04 22.43
C GLU A 325 17.72 6.97 21.37
N VAL A 326 18.67 6.84 20.46
CA VAL A 326 18.55 6.02 19.26
C VAL A 326 19.69 5.02 19.16
N VAL A 327 19.38 3.76 18.91
CA VAL A 327 20.35 2.72 18.56
C VAL A 327 19.88 1.98 17.31
N ALA A 328 20.79 1.70 16.37
CA ALA A 328 20.44 0.91 15.20
C ALA A 328 20.19 -0.55 15.59
N TYR A 329 19.27 -1.22 14.87
CA TYR A 329 18.92 -2.63 15.13
C TYR A 329 20.15 -3.54 15.22
N ASP A 330 21.01 -3.50 14.20
CA ASP A 330 22.20 -4.38 14.15
C ASP A 330 23.18 -4.10 15.29
N ASP A 331 23.31 -2.85 15.72
CA ASP A 331 24.15 -2.46 16.84
C ASP A 331 23.61 -2.98 18.16
N LEU A 332 22.31 -2.91 18.38
CA LEU A 332 21.67 -3.46 19.57
C LEU A 332 21.77 -4.98 19.62
N MET A 333 21.54 -5.67 18.50
CA MET A 333 21.66 -7.13 18.41
C MET A 333 23.10 -7.59 18.69
N ARG A 334 24.11 -6.89 18.16
CA ARG A 334 25.53 -7.18 18.44
C ARG A 334 25.89 -6.94 19.91
N ALA A 335 25.35 -5.90 20.51
CA ALA A 335 25.61 -5.58 21.91
C ALA A 335 24.95 -6.58 22.89
N GLY A 336 23.89 -7.26 22.47
CA GLY A 336 23.17 -8.24 23.29
C GLY A 336 22.27 -7.67 24.38
N SER A 337 22.31 -6.35 24.62
CA SER A 337 21.37 -5.63 25.50
C SER A 337 21.50 -4.12 25.34
N TYR A 338 20.43 -3.39 25.68
CA TYR A 338 20.45 -1.92 25.66
C TYR A 338 21.50 -1.33 26.62
N SER A 339 21.69 -1.94 27.80
CA SER A 339 22.72 -1.52 28.77
C SER A 339 24.14 -1.67 28.19
N GLN A 340 24.40 -2.75 27.49
CA GLN A 340 25.69 -2.96 26.86
C GLN A 340 25.91 -2.05 25.66
N ALA A 341 24.88 -1.84 24.82
CA ALA A 341 24.94 -0.88 23.72
C ALA A 341 25.29 0.53 24.21
N ARG A 342 24.71 0.95 25.36
CA ARG A 342 25.03 2.23 26.00
C ARG A 342 26.49 2.31 26.48
N LYS A 343 27.01 1.25 27.12
CA LYS A 343 28.43 1.16 27.56
C LYS A 343 29.40 1.25 26.38
N LEU A 344 29.02 0.68 25.23
CA LEU A 344 29.82 0.69 24.02
C LEU A 344 29.68 2.00 23.21
N GLY A 345 28.88 2.98 23.68
CA GLY A 345 28.67 4.25 22.98
C GLY A 345 27.84 4.13 21.70
N LEU A 346 27.08 3.03 21.54
CA LEU A 346 26.24 2.78 20.36
C LEU A 346 24.88 3.48 20.44
N VAL A 347 24.47 3.89 21.65
CA VAL A 347 23.23 4.68 21.87
C VAL A 347 23.55 6.15 21.65
N ARG A 348 22.96 6.72 20.62
CA ARG A 348 23.14 8.14 20.25
C ARG A 348 22.03 8.99 20.87
N THR A 349 22.36 10.23 21.20
CA THR A 349 21.37 11.22 21.60
C THR A 349 21.10 12.14 20.42
N GLU A 350 19.86 12.20 19.98
CA GLU A 350 19.43 12.89 18.77
C GLU A 350 18.42 14.00 19.08
N GLY A 351 18.50 15.10 18.33
CA GLY A 351 17.65 16.26 18.45
C GLY A 351 16.41 16.23 17.55
N LYS A 352 15.73 17.39 17.45
CA LYS A 352 14.48 17.55 16.69
C LYS A 352 14.62 17.31 15.18
N ASP A 353 15.80 17.57 14.63
CA ASP A 353 16.06 17.50 13.19
C ASP A 353 16.55 16.11 12.75
N TYR A 354 16.67 15.17 13.67
CA TYR A 354 17.07 13.80 13.34
C TYR A 354 16.02 13.14 12.46
N ILE A 355 16.45 12.70 11.29
CA ILE A 355 15.64 11.89 10.37
C ILE A 355 15.75 10.44 10.80
N VAL A 356 14.62 9.86 11.24
CA VAL A 356 14.54 8.46 11.68
C VAL A 356 14.85 7.54 10.52
N LYS A 357 15.58 6.45 10.80
CA LYS A 357 15.94 5.42 9.82
C LYS A 357 15.14 4.15 10.09
N ASP A 358 14.90 3.38 9.01
CA ASP A 358 14.26 2.08 9.14
C ASP A 358 15.08 1.16 10.05
N GLY A 359 14.42 0.54 11.03
CA GLY A 359 15.05 -0.32 12.02
C GLY A 359 15.70 0.40 13.21
N ASP A 360 15.59 1.72 13.33
CA ASP A 360 16.00 2.43 14.54
C ASP A 360 15.20 1.93 15.77
N ILE A 361 15.87 1.71 16.89
CA ILE A 361 15.22 1.51 18.19
C ILE A 361 15.30 2.83 18.94
N ILE A 362 14.14 3.38 19.32
CA ILE A 362 14.04 4.76 19.82
C ILE A 362 13.38 4.80 21.20
N GLU A 363 14.00 5.54 22.12
CA GLU A 363 13.40 5.95 23.37
C GLU A 363 13.23 7.49 23.35
N PHE A 364 12.00 7.96 23.27
CA PHE A 364 11.70 9.41 23.29
C PHE A 364 11.69 9.97 24.71
N LYS A 365 12.27 11.14 24.89
CA LYS A 365 12.24 11.90 26.13
C LYS A 365 11.44 13.19 25.92
N ILE A 366 10.43 13.37 26.73
CA ILE A 366 9.50 14.52 26.72
C ILE A 366 9.46 15.17 28.10
#